data_bb0552298194f63619b4538738997e6f
#
_entry.id   bb0552298194f63619b4538738997e6f
#
_cell.length_a   1.000
_cell.length_b   1.000
_cell.length_c   1.000
_cell.angle_alpha   90.00
_cell.angle_beta   90.00
_cell.angle_gamma   90.00
#
_symmetry.space_group_name_H-M   'P 1'
#
loop_
_entity.id
_entity.type
_entity.pdbx_description
1 polymer ?
#
loop_
_entity_poly.entity_id
_entity_poly.type
_entity_poly.pdbx_seq_one_letter_code
_entity_poly.pdbx_strand_id
1 'polypeptide(L)'
;MISVFCFRLALGMLSSLWLLPAPKMHPRFFRTHFLTVLALTVVAGWMVRVTPETSHDALENSRWIAWATAFGALLGAIAWMFEKPPGGWLLVALCSIGCLTALMVTNQQHLASPVIEELDRPMAWAVQGIADLTSAMLLGFAVTAMLVGHSYLISPGLSIRPLLVQIVGFGIAWLGRVAVAAWALWFWMADHDITNFANETNLWLPVRWSVGFGAPLVCGVMAFRTAQIRSTQSATGILYVVVILVFLGELFGLLLARQTGLPL
;
A
#
# COMPACT_ATOMS: atom_id res chain seq x y z
N MET A 1 3.87 10.56 8.05
CA MET A 1 4.40 9.26 7.57
C MET A 1 3.45 8.10 7.87
N ILE A 2 3.16 7.80 9.15
CA ILE A 2 2.30 6.65 9.54
C ILE A 2 0.91 6.75 8.92
N SER A 3 0.26 7.93 8.92
CA SER A 3 -1.05 8.13 8.30
C SER A 3 -1.05 7.81 6.80
N VAL A 4 -0.04 8.30 6.06
CA VAL A 4 0.12 8.01 4.62
C VAL A 4 0.30 6.51 4.38
N PHE A 5 1.16 5.85 5.17
CA PHE A 5 1.35 4.40 5.09
C PHE A 5 0.04 3.63 5.32
N CYS A 6 -0.74 4.01 6.34
CA CYS A 6 -2.03 3.38 6.64
C CYS A 6 -3.04 3.56 5.50
N PHE A 7 -3.13 4.77 4.92
CA PHE A 7 -4.03 5.01 3.79
C PHE A 7 -3.60 4.25 2.54
N ARG A 8 -2.29 4.20 2.22
CA ARG A 8 -1.77 3.40 1.10
C ARG A 8 -2.11 1.92 1.28
N LEU A 9 -1.86 1.37 2.46
CA LEU A 9 -2.16 -0.03 2.75
C LEU A 9 -3.66 -0.31 2.67
N ALA A 10 -4.51 0.54 3.27
CA ALA A 10 -5.96 0.40 3.22
C ALA A 10 -6.50 0.46 1.77
N LEU A 11 -6.05 1.45 0.99
CA LEU A 11 -6.42 1.59 -0.42
C LEU A 11 -6.02 0.36 -1.23
N GLY A 12 -4.78 -0.12 -1.07
CA GLY A 12 -4.28 -1.27 -1.79
C GLY A 12 -5.01 -2.56 -1.43
N MET A 13 -5.31 -2.79 -0.15
CA MET A 13 -6.10 -3.94 0.29
C MET A 13 -7.50 -3.94 -0.31
N LEU A 14 -8.20 -2.80 -0.33
CA LEU A 14 -9.52 -2.68 -0.94
C LEU A 14 -9.46 -2.88 -2.46
N SER A 15 -8.45 -2.30 -3.11
CA SER A 15 -8.27 -2.42 -4.57
C SER A 15 -7.98 -3.86 -5.00
N SER A 16 -7.20 -4.61 -4.23
CA SER A 16 -6.87 -6.01 -4.52
C SER A 16 -8.09 -6.94 -4.43
N LEU A 17 -9.14 -6.56 -3.68
CA LEU A 17 -10.39 -7.33 -3.59
C LEU A 17 -11.11 -7.45 -4.93
N TRP A 18 -11.00 -6.44 -5.82
CA TRP A 18 -11.65 -6.46 -7.13
C TRP A 18 -11.18 -7.60 -8.04
N LEU A 19 -9.99 -8.14 -7.80
CA LEU A 19 -9.46 -9.29 -8.54
C LEU A 19 -9.89 -10.64 -7.96
N LEU A 20 -10.60 -10.64 -6.84
CA LEU A 20 -11.02 -11.88 -6.18
C LEU A 20 -12.43 -12.30 -6.59
N PRO A 21 -12.65 -13.58 -6.90
CA PRO A 21 -13.97 -14.11 -7.22
C PRO A 21 -14.81 -14.24 -5.94
N ALA A 22 -15.60 -13.22 -5.60
CA ALA A 22 -16.41 -13.17 -4.39
C ALA A 22 -17.26 -14.43 -4.15
N PRO A 23 -17.92 -15.05 -5.16
CA PRO A 23 -18.73 -16.25 -4.93
C PRO A 23 -17.95 -17.48 -4.45
N LYS A 24 -16.62 -17.47 -4.65
CA LYS A 24 -15.73 -18.59 -4.29
C LYS A 24 -15.01 -18.38 -2.95
N MET A 25 -15.08 -17.16 -2.41
CA MET A 25 -14.42 -16.80 -1.16
C MET A 25 -15.42 -16.71 -0.02
N HIS A 26 -15.03 -17.17 1.16
CA HIS A 26 -15.90 -17.09 2.32
C HIS A 26 -16.14 -15.61 2.72
N PRO A 27 -17.35 -15.17 3.09
CA PRO A 27 -17.64 -13.78 3.51
C PRO A 27 -16.71 -13.26 4.62
N ARG A 28 -16.28 -14.14 5.53
CA ARG A 28 -15.33 -13.80 6.60
C ARG A 28 -14.01 -13.20 6.07
N PHE A 29 -13.58 -13.61 4.87
CA PHE A 29 -12.37 -13.07 4.24
C PHE A 29 -12.52 -11.56 3.96
N PHE A 30 -13.62 -11.15 3.34
CA PHE A 30 -13.91 -9.74 3.07
C PHE A 30 -14.11 -8.95 4.37
N ARG A 31 -14.78 -9.53 5.35
CA ARG A 31 -14.94 -8.93 6.67
C ARG A 31 -13.60 -8.65 7.33
N THR A 32 -12.64 -9.58 7.26
CA THR A 32 -11.29 -9.36 7.80
C THR A 32 -10.61 -8.17 7.13
N HIS A 33 -10.73 -8.01 5.80
CA HIS A 33 -10.20 -6.85 5.09
C HIS A 33 -10.83 -5.55 5.59
N PHE A 34 -12.15 -5.49 5.74
CA PHE A 34 -12.83 -4.30 6.25
C PHE A 34 -12.45 -3.98 7.71
N LEU A 35 -12.27 -4.98 8.57
CA LEU A 35 -11.78 -4.77 9.94
C LEU A 35 -10.34 -4.23 9.96
N THR A 36 -9.48 -4.73 9.07
CA THR A 36 -8.12 -4.21 8.92
C THR A 36 -8.13 -2.76 8.40
N VAL A 37 -8.95 -2.47 7.38
CA VAL A 37 -9.12 -1.10 6.86
C VAL A 37 -9.67 -0.17 7.93
N LEU A 38 -10.64 -0.62 8.73
CA LEU A 38 -11.15 0.13 9.88
C LEU A 38 -10.02 0.50 10.85
N ALA A 39 -9.22 -0.49 11.26
CA ALA A 39 -8.11 -0.25 12.17
C ALA A 39 -7.09 0.74 11.58
N LEU A 40 -6.73 0.57 10.30
CA LEU A 40 -5.77 1.44 9.61
C LEU A 40 -6.30 2.88 9.49
N THR A 41 -7.56 3.07 9.13
CA THR A 41 -8.15 4.42 8.98
C THR A 41 -8.36 5.12 10.32
N VAL A 42 -8.68 4.37 11.39
CA VAL A 42 -8.72 4.90 12.77
C VAL A 42 -7.33 5.36 13.20
N VAL A 43 -6.30 4.52 13.01
CA VAL A 43 -4.90 4.88 13.32
C VAL A 43 -4.45 6.09 12.49
N ALA A 44 -4.77 6.11 11.20
CA ALA A 44 -4.46 7.24 10.32
C ALA A 44 -5.10 8.53 10.81
N GLY A 45 -6.40 8.52 11.12
CA GLY A 45 -7.13 9.68 11.64
C GLY A 45 -6.59 10.19 12.98
N TRP A 46 -6.13 9.27 13.84
CA TRP A 46 -5.47 9.63 15.10
C TRP A 46 -4.08 10.22 14.89
N MET A 47 -3.32 9.71 13.91
CA MET A 47 -1.94 10.11 13.63
C MET A 47 -1.82 11.35 12.73
N VAL A 48 -2.90 11.84 12.14
CA VAL A 48 -2.92 13.14 11.45
C VAL A 48 -2.69 14.23 12.49
N ARG A 49 -1.49 14.80 12.50
CA ARG A 49 -1.09 15.86 13.43
C ARG A 49 -0.96 17.19 12.70
N VAL A 50 -1.33 18.24 13.40
CA VAL A 50 -1.10 19.60 12.98
C VAL A 50 0.40 19.88 13.02
N THR A 51 0.99 20.24 11.87
CA THR A 51 2.32 20.86 11.81
C THR A 51 2.13 22.36 11.65
N PRO A 52 3.07 23.20 12.14
CA PRO A 52 2.93 24.66 12.05
C PRO A 52 2.77 25.21 10.61
N GLU A 53 3.24 24.43 9.63
CA GLU A 53 3.24 24.79 8.20
C GLU A 53 1.94 24.39 7.46
N THR A 54 1.05 23.68 8.13
CA THR A 54 -0.16 23.13 7.49
C THR A 54 -1.36 24.02 7.77
N SER A 55 -2.14 24.33 6.74
CA SER A 55 -3.43 25.01 6.93
C SER A 55 -4.34 24.15 7.82
N HIS A 56 -4.90 24.75 8.86
CA HIS A 56 -5.82 24.07 9.80
C HIS A 56 -6.95 23.35 9.06
N ASP A 57 -7.49 23.96 8.01
CA ASP A 57 -8.62 23.44 7.24
C ASP A 57 -8.29 22.12 6.50
N ALA A 58 -7.10 22.01 5.90
CA ALA A 58 -6.70 20.79 5.18
C ALA A 58 -6.50 19.60 6.13
N LEU A 59 -6.01 19.84 7.33
CA LEU A 59 -5.84 18.82 8.36
C LEU A 59 -7.15 18.34 8.95
N GLU A 60 -8.03 19.27 9.23
CA GLU A 60 -9.35 18.95 9.74
C GLU A 60 -10.13 18.14 8.71
N ASN A 61 -10.09 18.52 7.44
CA ASN A 61 -10.68 17.76 6.34
C ASN A 61 -10.09 16.35 6.23
N SER A 62 -8.76 16.18 6.31
CA SER A 62 -8.11 14.87 6.27
C SER A 62 -8.57 13.96 7.42
N ARG A 63 -8.73 14.51 8.62
CA ARG A 63 -9.25 13.76 9.78
C ARG A 63 -10.71 13.35 9.59
N TRP A 64 -11.57 14.25 9.11
CA TRP A 64 -12.97 13.92 8.84
C TRP A 64 -13.13 12.86 7.77
N ILE A 65 -12.34 12.93 6.70
CA ILE A 65 -12.31 11.90 5.65
C ILE A 65 -11.86 10.55 6.23
N ALA A 66 -10.84 10.54 7.10
CA ALA A 66 -10.38 9.32 7.76
C ALA A 66 -11.48 8.67 8.63
N TRP A 67 -12.19 9.48 9.44
CA TRP A 67 -13.29 9.00 10.28
C TRP A 67 -14.50 8.54 9.47
N ALA A 68 -14.85 9.26 8.41
CA ALA A 68 -15.92 8.84 7.49
C ALA A 68 -15.58 7.52 6.80
N THR A 69 -14.32 7.35 6.37
CA THR A 69 -13.84 6.09 5.77
C THR A 69 -13.84 4.95 6.80
N ALA A 70 -13.44 5.22 8.04
CA ALA A 70 -13.50 4.25 9.13
C ALA A 70 -14.94 3.80 9.40
N PHE A 71 -15.88 4.74 9.42
CA PHE A 71 -17.31 4.42 9.55
C PHE A 71 -17.82 3.57 8.38
N GLY A 72 -17.46 3.92 7.14
CA GLY A 72 -17.75 3.10 5.95
C GLY A 72 -17.15 1.70 6.04
N ALA A 73 -15.93 1.57 6.55
CA ALA A 73 -15.29 0.27 6.77
C ALA A 73 -15.99 -0.56 7.86
N LEU A 74 -16.49 0.07 8.91
CA LEU A 74 -17.31 -0.59 9.92
C LEU A 74 -18.61 -1.13 9.30
N LEU A 75 -19.31 -0.31 8.51
CA LEU A 75 -20.52 -0.75 7.78
C LEU A 75 -20.17 -1.91 6.82
N GLY A 76 -19.03 -1.86 6.14
CA GLY A 76 -18.55 -2.95 5.30
C GLY A 76 -18.32 -4.23 6.09
N ALA A 77 -17.67 -4.14 7.26
CA ALA A 77 -17.46 -5.30 8.13
C ALA A 77 -18.79 -5.94 8.60
N ILE A 78 -19.81 -5.11 8.86
CA ILE A 78 -21.16 -5.57 9.23
C ILE A 78 -21.87 -6.17 8.01
N ALA A 79 -21.84 -5.51 6.85
CA ALA A 79 -22.49 -5.99 5.64
C ALA A 79 -21.97 -7.38 5.22
N TRP A 80 -20.67 -7.62 5.31
CA TRP A 80 -20.04 -8.91 5.01
C TRP A 80 -20.21 -9.97 6.12
N MET A 81 -21.05 -9.73 7.12
CA MET A 81 -21.56 -10.79 8.00
C MET A 81 -22.67 -11.62 7.31
N PHE A 82 -23.32 -11.07 6.31
CA PHE A 82 -24.36 -11.75 5.53
C PHE A 82 -23.72 -12.54 4.37
N GLU A 83 -24.31 -13.67 4.00
CA GLU A 83 -23.82 -14.51 2.88
C GLU A 83 -23.88 -13.78 1.53
N LYS A 84 -24.87 -12.89 1.37
CA LYS A 84 -25.05 -12.03 0.19
C LYS A 84 -25.11 -10.58 0.66
N PRO A 85 -23.94 -9.91 0.81
CA PRO A 85 -23.90 -8.58 1.39
C PRO A 85 -24.58 -7.55 0.47
N PRO A 86 -25.67 -6.90 0.91
CA PRO A 86 -26.29 -5.83 0.12
C PRO A 86 -25.30 -4.65 0.06
N GLY A 87 -24.96 -4.23 -1.15
CA GLY A 87 -24.06 -3.08 -1.35
C GLY A 87 -22.60 -3.31 -0.91
N GLY A 88 -22.16 -4.55 -0.67
CA GLY A 88 -20.79 -4.83 -0.23
C GLY A 88 -19.72 -4.26 -1.15
N TRP A 89 -19.88 -4.36 -2.47
CA TRP A 89 -18.96 -3.78 -3.46
C TRP A 89 -19.03 -2.24 -3.52
N LEU A 90 -20.21 -1.67 -3.27
CA LEU A 90 -20.34 -0.21 -3.14
C LEU A 90 -19.50 0.31 -1.96
N LEU A 91 -19.51 -0.40 -0.83
CA LEU A 91 -18.72 -0.05 0.34
C LEU A 91 -17.21 -0.20 0.06
N VAL A 92 -16.79 -1.23 -0.73
CA VAL A 92 -15.40 -1.32 -1.21
C VAL A 92 -15.03 -0.08 -2.02
N ALA A 93 -15.87 0.33 -2.98
CA ALA A 93 -15.62 1.51 -3.81
C ALA A 93 -15.58 2.81 -2.98
N LEU A 94 -16.56 3.03 -2.10
CA LEU A 94 -16.64 4.23 -1.25
C LEU A 94 -15.43 4.34 -0.31
N CYS A 95 -15.05 3.25 0.35
CA CYS A 95 -13.86 3.25 1.20
C CYS A 95 -12.56 3.45 0.40
N SER A 96 -12.47 2.91 -0.82
CA SER A 96 -11.32 3.15 -1.71
C SER A 96 -11.21 4.62 -2.10
N ILE A 97 -12.33 5.25 -2.48
CA ILE A 97 -12.39 6.69 -2.77
C ILE A 97 -12.02 7.50 -1.52
N GLY A 98 -12.54 7.14 -0.35
CA GLY A 98 -12.19 7.79 0.91
C GLY A 98 -10.70 7.73 1.25
N CYS A 99 -10.05 6.57 1.06
CA CYS A 99 -8.60 6.44 1.23
C CYS A 99 -7.81 7.26 0.20
N LEU A 100 -8.25 7.27 -1.06
CA LEU A 100 -7.60 8.04 -2.12
C LEU A 100 -7.71 9.54 -1.86
N THR A 101 -8.89 10.05 -1.50
CA THR A 101 -9.08 11.47 -1.16
C THR A 101 -8.28 11.86 0.07
N ALA A 102 -8.21 11.01 1.11
CA ALA A 102 -7.37 11.25 2.28
C ALA A 102 -5.88 11.34 1.91
N LEU A 103 -5.39 10.48 1.01
CA LEU A 103 -4.01 10.55 0.49
C LEU A 103 -3.77 11.85 -0.26
N MET A 104 -4.67 12.26 -1.16
CA MET A 104 -4.54 13.49 -1.92
C MET A 104 -4.45 14.72 -1.00
N VAL A 105 -5.33 14.79 0.01
CA VAL A 105 -5.33 15.91 0.98
C VAL A 105 -4.07 15.90 1.85
N THR A 106 -3.61 14.72 2.28
CA THR A 106 -2.40 14.61 3.12
C THR A 106 -1.13 14.96 2.34
N ASN A 107 -1.08 14.67 1.05
CA ASN A 107 0.07 14.95 0.19
C ASN A 107 0.21 16.42 -0.18
N GLN A 108 -0.84 17.23 -0.13
CA GLN A 108 -0.73 18.68 -0.29
C GLN A 108 0.32 19.28 0.65
N GLN A 109 0.51 18.66 1.81
CA GLN A 109 1.47 19.08 2.83
C GLN A 109 2.93 18.76 2.45
N HIS A 110 3.16 17.74 1.63
CA HIS A 110 4.49 17.32 1.19
C HIS A 110 4.97 18.04 -0.08
N LEU A 111 4.04 18.62 -0.85
CA LEU A 111 4.35 19.37 -2.08
C LEU A 111 4.92 20.77 -1.84
N ALA A 112 4.98 21.22 -0.60
CA ALA A 112 5.64 22.47 -0.19
C ALA A 112 7.17 22.33 -0.04
N SER A 113 7.77 21.24 -0.50
CA SER A 113 9.23 21.01 -0.48
C SER A 113 9.92 21.82 -1.59
N PRO A 114 11.06 22.51 -1.33
CA PRO A 114 11.76 23.34 -2.31
C PRO A 114 12.24 22.55 -3.55
N VAL A 115 12.52 21.27 -3.42
CA VAL A 115 12.91 20.40 -4.56
C VAL A 115 11.77 20.20 -5.56
N ILE A 116 10.52 20.39 -5.12
CA ILE A 116 9.33 20.27 -5.96
C ILE A 116 8.97 21.61 -6.62
N GLU A 117 9.51 22.74 -6.13
CA GLU A 117 9.32 24.05 -6.77
C GLU A 117 9.91 24.14 -8.17
N GLU A 118 10.93 23.33 -8.49
CA GLU A 118 11.49 23.23 -9.85
C GLU A 118 10.60 22.43 -10.80
N LEU A 119 9.74 21.53 -10.29
CA LEU A 119 8.74 20.84 -11.11
C LEU A 119 7.46 21.68 -11.18
N ASP A 120 6.89 21.81 -12.39
CA ASP A 120 5.53 22.35 -12.53
C ASP A 120 4.57 21.66 -11.58
N ARG A 121 3.79 22.43 -10.82
CA ARG A 121 2.83 21.88 -9.84
C ARG A 121 2.00 20.69 -10.32
N PRO A 122 1.40 20.71 -11.54
CA PRO A 122 0.62 19.56 -12.02
C PRO A 122 1.48 18.29 -12.20
N MET A 123 2.73 18.43 -12.59
CA MET A 123 3.65 17.30 -12.75
C MET A 123 4.03 16.70 -11.39
N ALA A 124 4.31 17.55 -10.39
CA ALA A 124 4.59 17.11 -9.03
C ALA A 124 3.41 16.33 -8.42
N TRP A 125 2.18 16.79 -8.63
CA TRP A 125 0.97 16.09 -8.22
C TRP A 125 0.81 14.72 -8.90
N ALA A 126 1.07 14.66 -10.20
CA ALA A 126 0.96 13.41 -10.96
C ALA A 126 1.98 12.38 -10.46
N VAL A 127 3.23 12.79 -10.28
CA VAL A 127 4.31 11.91 -9.78
C VAL A 127 4.00 11.38 -8.40
N GLN A 128 3.58 12.24 -7.48
CA GLN A 128 3.23 11.83 -6.13
C GLN A 128 2.01 10.90 -6.12
N GLY A 129 0.98 11.20 -6.92
CA GLY A 129 -0.20 10.36 -7.04
C GLY A 129 0.12 8.97 -7.61
N ILE A 130 0.98 8.87 -8.62
CA ILE A 130 1.44 7.60 -9.19
C ILE A 130 2.29 6.83 -8.16
N ALA A 131 3.16 7.52 -7.42
CA ALA A 131 3.95 6.91 -6.36
C ALA A 131 3.07 6.33 -5.24
N ASP A 132 2.04 7.06 -4.82
CA ASP A 132 1.09 6.59 -3.81
C ASP A 132 0.28 5.39 -4.30
N LEU A 133 -0.19 5.45 -5.54
CA LEU A 133 -0.98 4.37 -6.12
C LEU A 133 -0.15 3.09 -6.27
N THR A 134 1.08 3.19 -6.81
CA THR A 134 1.96 2.03 -6.97
C THR A 134 2.39 1.43 -5.63
N SER A 135 2.68 2.27 -4.63
CA SER A 135 2.94 1.86 -3.25
C SER A 135 1.73 1.18 -2.61
N ALA A 136 0.53 1.76 -2.77
CA ALA A 136 -0.71 1.19 -2.27
C ALA A 136 -0.96 -0.20 -2.88
N MET A 137 -0.83 -0.34 -4.20
CA MET A 137 -1.00 -1.62 -4.88
C MET A 137 0.01 -2.66 -4.40
N LEU A 138 1.29 -2.28 -4.27
CA LEU A 138 2.34 -3.18 -3.77
C LEU A 138 2.03 -3.70 -2.37
N LEU A 139 1.70 -2.80 -1.44
CA LEU A 139 1.31 -3.13 -0.06
C LEU A 139 0.05 -4.01 -0.03
N GLY A 140 -0.98 -3.60 -0.75
CA GLY A 140 -2.27 -4.27 -0.75
C GLY A 140 -2.23 -5.68 -1.32
N PHE A 141 -1.59 -5.86 -2.49
CA PHE A 141 -1.43 -7.19 -3.09
C PHE A 141 -0.57 -8.12 -2.23
N ALA A 142 0.50 -7.61 -1.60
CA ALA A 142 1.32 -8.41 -0.68
C ALA A 142 0.49 -8.95 0.49
N VAL A 143 -0.24 -8.07 1.20
CA VAL A 143 -1.08 -8.47 2.34
C VAL A 143 -2.23 -9.35 1.90
N THR A 144 -2.92 -9.01 0.81
CA THR A 144 -4.06 -9.82 0.34
C THR A 144 -3.60 -11.19 -0.14
N ALA A 145 -2.46 -11.31 -0.84
CA ALA A 145 -1.89 -12.60 -1.22
C ALA A 145 -1.58 -13.46 0.01
N MET A 146 -1.00 -12.88 1.04
CA MET A 146 -0.73 -13.57 2.32
C MET A 146 -2.03 -14.04 2.99
N LEU A 147 -3.07 -13.20 3.06
CA LEU A 147 -4.37 -13.54 3.65
C LEU A 147 -5.10 -14.61 2.82
N VAL A 148 -5.03 -14.56 1.49
CA VAL A 148 -5.56 -15.62 0.61
C VAL A 148 -4.80 -16.90 0.87
N GLY A 149 -3.46 -16.87 0.95
CA GLY A 149 -2.63 -18.02 1.32
C GLY A 149 -3.05 -18.63 2.65
N HIS A 150 -3.27 -17.79 3.66
CA HIS A 150 -3.75 -18.23 4.97
C HIS A 150 -5.14 -18.89 4.90
N SER A 151 -6.02 -18.42 4.03
CA SER A 151 -7.37 -19.01 3.83
C SER A 151 -7.30 -20.47 3.36
N TYR A 152 -6.28 -20.84 2.57
CA TYR A 152 -6.08 -22.22 2.11
C TYR A 152 -5.72 -23.17 3.24
N LEU A 153 -5.10 -22.70 4.31
CA LEU A 153 -4.77 -23.53 5.48
C LEU A 153 -6.04 -23.94 6.23
N ILE A 154 -7.09 -23.11 6.17
CA ILE A 154 -8.37 -23.36 6.84
C ILE A 154 -9.35 -24.09 5.92
N SER A 155 -9.26 -23.87 4.60
CA SER A 155 -10.18 -24.42 3.60
C SER A 155 -9.40 -24.99 2.39
N PRO A 156 -8.84 -26.22 2.48
CA PRO A 156 -7.94 -26.77 1.46
C PRO A 156 -8.63 -27.09 0.12
N GLY A 157 -9.96 -27.07 0.05
CA GLY A 157 -10.74 -27.32 -1.18
C GLY A 157 -10.81 -26.15 -2.16
N LEU A 158 -10.25 -24.98 -1.84
CA LEU A 158 -10.26 -23.83 -2.71
C LEU A 158 -9.35 -23.99 -3.94
N SER A 159 -9.77 -23.44 -5.09
CA SER A 159 -8.92 -23.41 -6.28
C SER A 159 -7.72 -22.50 -6.07
N ILE A 160 -6.53 -22.89 -6.54
CA ILE A 160 -5.28 -22.13 -6.38
C ILE A 160 -5.26 -20.79 -7.16
N ARG A 161 -6.16 -20.62 -8.11
CA ARG A 161 -6.21 -19.48 -9.03
C ARG A 161 -6.27 -18.11 -8.33
N PRO A 162 -7.09 -17.89 -7.28
CA PRO A 162 -7.11 -16.61 -6.56
C PRO A 162 -5.74 -16.23 -5.97
N LEU A 163 -5.00 -17.19 -5.42
CA LEU A 163 -3.65 -16.95 -4.89
C LEU A 163 -2.67 -16.53 -5.99
N LEU A 164 -2.66 -17.27 -7.10
CA LEU A 164 -1.78 -16.95 -8.24
C LEU A 164 -2.09 -15.57 -8.80
N VAL A 165 -3.37 -15.19 -8.93
CA VAL A 165 -3.79 -13.86 -9.40
C VAL A 165 -3.25 -12.77 -8.47
N GLN A 166 -3.33 -12.96 -7.15
CA GLN A 166 -2.80 -11.97 -6.19
C GLN A 166 -1.28 -11.88 -6.24
N ILE A 167 -0.55 -12.99 -6.38
CA ILE A 167 0.92 -12.96 -6.50
C ILE A 167 1.34 -12.29 -7.83
N VAL A 168 0.62 -12.53 -8.93
CA VAL A 168 0.87 -11.83 -10.20
C VAL A 168 0.57 -10.33 -10.05
N GLY A 169 -0.56 -9.96 -9.42
CA GLY A 169 -0.89 -8.57 -9.09
C GLY A 169 0.21 -7.88 -8.28
N PHE A 170 0.77 -8.59 -7.28
CA PHE A 170 1.94 -8.15 -6.54
C PHE A 170 3.15 -7.89 -7.46
N GLY A 171 3.45 -8.80 -8.37
CA GLY A 171 4.56 -8.64 -9.34
C GLY A 171 4.40 -7.42 -10.24
N ILE A 172 3.17 -7.18 -10.75
CA ILE A 172 2.86 -6.00 -11.58
C ILE A 172 3.00 -4.71 -10.75
N ALA A 173 2.46 -4.69 -9.53
CA ALA A 173 2.57 -3.55 -8.63
C ALA A 173 4.03 -3.27 -8.25
N TRP A 174 4.83 -4.33 -8.03
CA TRP A 174 6.25 -4.23 -7.77
C TRP A 174 7.00 -3.56 -8.94
N LEU A 175 6.74 -4.00 -10.19
CA LEU A 175 7.33 -3.38 -11.38
C LEU A 175 6.99 -1.90 -11.47
N GLY A 176 5.72 -1.54 -11.28
CA GLY A 176 5.28 -0.14 -11.28
C GLY A 176 5.97 0.70 -10.20
N ARG A 177 6.09 0.16 -8.97
CA ARG A 177 6.73 0.87 -7.86
C ARG A 177 8.24 1.04 -8.07
N VAL A 178 8.93 0.01 -8.58
CA VAL A 178 10.36 0.08 -8.93
C VAL A 178 10.59 1.11 -10.05
N ALA A 179 9.74 1.13 -11.08
CA ALA A 179 9.86 2.09 -12.18
C ALA A 179 9.76 3.54 -11.67
N VAL A 180 8.81 3.83 -10.78
CA VAL A 180 8.65 5.16 -10.16
C VAL A 180 9.86 5.52 -9.30
N ALA A 181 10.34 4.59 -8.46
CA ALA A 181 11.49 4.82 -7.61
C ALA A 181 12.79 4.99 -8.43
N ALA A 182 12.97 4.22 -9.52
CA ALA A 182 14.13 4.34 -10.41
C ALA A 182 14.12 5.69 -11.14
N TRP A 183 12.95 6.13 -11.61
CA TRP A 183 12.81 7.45 -12.22
C TRP A 183 13.14 8.57 -11.22
N ALA A 184 12.60 8.50 -10.00
CA ALA A 184 12.90 9.48 -8.95
C ALA A 184 14.37 9.47 -8.55
N LEU A 185 15.01 8.30 -8.49
CA LEU A 185 16.42 8.15 -8.20
C LEU A 185 17.29 8.77 -9.32
N TRP A 186 16.93 8.51 -10.59
CA TRP A 186 17.62 9.11 -11.73
C TRP A 186 17.61 10.64 -11.66
N PHE A 187 16.44 11.22 -11.36
CA PHE A 187 16.29 12.67 -11.24
C PHE A 187 17.11 13.22 -10.05
N TRP A 188 17.10 12.52 -8.91
CA TRP A 188 17.85 12.94 -7.73
C TRP A 188 19.37 12.86 -7.90
N MET A 189 19.86 11.84 -8.62
CA MET A 189 21.29 11.65 -8.89
C MET A 189 21.90 12.71 -9.81
N ALA A 190 21.08 13.44 -10.57
CA ALA A 190 21.58 14.48 -11.46
C ALA A 190 22.26 15.63 -10.69
N ASP A 191 21.79 15.90 -9.45
CA ASP A 191 22.24 17.03 -8.64
C ASP A 191 22.97 16.60 -7.35
N HIS A 192 23.03 15.30 -7.05
CA HIS A 192 23.56 14.81 -5.78
C HIS A 192 24.62 13.71 -5.97
N ASP A 193 25.71 13.80 -5.22
CA ASP A 193 26.76 12.76 -5.19
C ASP A 193 26.34 11.62 -4.25
N ILE A 194 26.09 10.44 -4.82
CA ILE A 194 25.70 9.23 -4.10
C ILE A 194 26.86 8.48 -3.46
N THR A 195 28.10 8.85 -3.76
CA THR A 195 29.29 8.15 -3.25
C THR A 195 29.65 8.54 -1.81
N ASN A 196 29.09 9.63 -1.32
CA ASN A 196 29.36 10.11 0.03
C ASN A 196 28.43 9.44 1.07
N PHE A 197 28.85 8.30 1.64
CA PHE A 197 28.11 7.56 2.67
C PHE A 197 28.08 8.25 4.06
N ALA A 198 28.70 9.41 4.22
CA ALA A 198 28.52 10.22 5.42
C ALA A 198 27.12 10.88 5.46
N ASN A 199 26.43 10.94 4.33
CA ASN A 199 25.04 11.40 4.25
C ASN A 199 24.09 10.24 4.58
N GLU A 200 23.19 10.45 5.54
CA GLU A 200 22.18 9.44 5.95
C GLU A 200 21.31 8.95 4.79
N THR A 201 20.97 9.82 3.85
CA THR A 201 20.19 9.47 2.65
C THR A 201 20.89 8.40 1.81
N ASN A 202 22.21 8.56 1.59
CA ASN A 202 23.00 7.62 0.81
C ASN A 202 23.15 6.26 1.49
N LEU A 203 23.07 6.24 2.84
CA LEU A 203 23.09 4.99 3.61
C LEU A 203 21.78 4.20 3.47
N TRP A 204 20.62 4.90 3.45
CA TRP A 204 19.32 4.25 3.36
C TRP A 204 18.95 3.80 1.95
N LEU A 205 19.53 4.37 0.91
CA LEU A 205 19.30 4.00 -0.48
C LEU A 205 19.60 2.51 -0.77
N PRO A 206 20.79 1.96 -0.48
CA PRO A 206 21.07 0.53 -0.70
C PRO A 206 20.14 -0.38 0.09
N VAL A 207 19.77 -0.01 1.31
CA VAL A 207 18.81 -0.77 2.14
C VAL A 207 17.45 -0.77 1.47
N ARG A 208 16.97 0.37 0.98
CA ARG A 208 15.70 0.47 0.24
C ARG A 208 15.70 -0.45 -0.97
N TRP A 209 16.76 -0.45 -1.78
CA TRP A 209 16.83 -1.23 -3.01
C TRP A 209 17.01 -2.73 -2.76
N SER A 210 17.82 -3.13 -1.79
CA SER A 210 18.05 -4.54 -1.48
C SER A 210 16.89 -5.16 -0.70
N VAL A 211 16.51 -4.56 0.43
CA VAL A 211 15.47 -5.09 1.33
C VAL A 211 14.06 -4.75 0.83
N GLY A 212 13.87 -3.56 0.28
CA GLY A 212 12.53 -3.10 -0.16
C GLY A 212 12.14 -3.59 -1.55
N PHE A 213 13.09 -3.86 -2.45
CA PHE A 213 12.80 -4.30 -3.81
C PHE A 213 13.41 -5.67 -4.14
N GLY A 214 14.71 -5.87 -3.93
CA GLY A 214 15.40 -7.11 -4.30
C GLY A 214 14.85 -8.33 -3.56
N ALA A 215 14.82 -8.27 -2.25
CA ALA A 215 14.36 -9.39 -1.43
C ALA A 215 12.86 -9.73 -1.63
N PRO A 216 11.91 -8.77 -1.69
CA PRO A 216 10.52 -9.07 -2.02
C PRO A 216 10.33 -9.70 -3.39
N LEU A 217 11.13 -9.31 -4.40
CA LEU A 217 11.08 -9.94 -5.72
C LEU A 217 11.44 -11.42 -5.66
N VAL A 218 12.59 -11.74 -5.04
CA VAL A 218 13.05 -13.13 -4.90
C VAL A 218 12.00 -13.95 -4.15
N CYS A 219 11.52 -13.47 -3.00
CA CYS A 219 10.49 -14.15 -2.23
C CYS A 219 9.17 -14.27 -3.00
N GLY A 220 8.76 -13.23 -3.77
CA GLY A 220 7.56 -13.26 -4.60
C GLY A 220 7.63 -14.35 -5.69
N VAL A 221 8.77 -14.47 -6.37
CA VAL A 221 9.00 -15.53 -7.36
C VAL A 221 8.98 -16.91 -6.68
N MET A 222 9.60 -17.05 -5.52
CA MET A 222 9.55 -18.29 -4.75
C MET A 222 8.12 -18.65 -4.34
N ALA A 223 7.34 -17.69 -3.84
CA ALA A 223 5.95 -17.88 -3.48
C ALA A 223 5.10 -18.31 -4.68
N PHE A 224 5.33 -17.69 -5.85
CA PHE A 224 4.64 -18.06 -7.09
C PHE A 224 4.94 -19.52 -7.50
N ARG A 225 6.22 -19.90 -7.54
CA ARG A 225 6.64 -21.28 -7.89
C ARG A 225 6.08 -22.31 -6.92
N THR A 226 6.13 -22.00 -5.62
CA THR A 226 5.63 -22.88 -4.56
C THR A 226 4.10 -23.01 -4.63
N ALA A 227 3.38 -21.94 -4.95
CA ALA A 227 1.95 -21.98 -5.18
C ALA A 227 1.57 -22.83 -6.41
N GLN A 228 2.35 -22.76 -7.51
CA GLN A 228 2.10 -23.56 -8.71
C GLN A 228 2.11 -25.07 -8.45
N ILE A 229 3.01 -25.54 -7.59
CA ILE A 229 3.07 -26.96 -7.17
C ILE A 229 2.07 -27.30 -6.05
N ARG A 230 1.14 -26.38 -5.73
CA ARG A 230 0.11 -26.52 -4.70
C ARG A 230 0.63 -26.71 -3.27
N SER A 231 1.88 -26.36 -2.98
CA SER A 231 2.40 -26.30 -1.62
C SER A 231 1.95 -24.98 -0.94
N THR A 232 0.66 -24.91 -0.61
CA THR A 232 0.02 -23.68 -0.10
C THR A 232 0.57 -23.24 1.25
N GLN A 233 0.95 -24.19 2.11
CA GLN A 233 1.56 -23.89 3.41
C GLN A 233 2.90 -23.18 3.25
N SER A 234 3.80 -23.70 2.42
CA SER A 234 5.10 -23.08 2.17
C SER A 234 4.95 -21.73 1.45
N ALA A 235 4.04 -21.65 0.44
CA ALA A 235 3.77 -20.40 -0.25
C ALA A 235 3.28 -19.31 0.74
N THR A 236 2.40 -19.67 1.67
CA THR A 236 1.91 -18.74 2.71
C THR A 236 3.04 -18.28 3.62
N GLY A 237 3.91 -19.20 4.07
CA GLY A 237 5.08 -18.84 4.88
C GLY A 237 5.99 -17.83 4.19
N ILE A 238 6.26 -18.02 2.88
CA ILE A 238 7.07 -17.08 2.09
C ILE A 238 6.35 -15.73 1.96
N LEU A 239 5.02 -15.72 1.77
CA LEU A 239 4.24 -14.49 1.66
C LEU A 239 4.23 -13.64 2.95
N TYR A 240 4.31 -14.27 4.14
CA TYR A 240 4.55 -13.52 5.38
C TYR A 240 5.86 -12.73 5.33
N VAL A 241 6.93 -13.37 4.83
CA VAL A 241 8.23 -12.70 4.67
C VAL A 241 8.12 -11.56 3.64
N VAL A 242 7.43 -11.79 2.52
CA VAL A 242 7.17 -10.74 1.52
C VAL A 242 6.49 -9.53 2.14
N VAL A 243 5.45 -9.72 2.96
CA VAL A 243 4.75 -8.61 3.64
C VAL A 243 5.69 -7.82 4.53
N ILE A 244 6.51 -8.50 5.35
CA ILE A 244 7.48 -7.83 6.24
C ILE A 244 8.48 -6.99 5.44
N LEU A 245 9.05 -7.58 4.38
CA LEU A 245 10.03 -6.90 3.53
C LEU A 245 9.44 -5.69 2.79
N VAL A 246 8.21 -5.84 2.26
CA VAL A 246 7.48 -4.74 1.59
C VAL A 246 7.16 -3.63 2.57
N PHE A 247 6.73 -3.95 3.81
CA PHE A 247 6.45 -2.95 4.84
C PHE A 247 7.71 -2.17 5.20
N LEU A 248 8.81 -2.86 5.48
CA LEU A 248 10.10 -2.21 5.75
C LEU A 248 10.53 -1.35 4.56
N GLY A 249 10.45 -1.89 3.35
CA GLY A 249 10.78 -1.18 2.14
C GLY A 249 9.98 0.12 1.98
N GLU A 250 8.64 0.07 2.10
CA GLU A 250 7.80 1.26 1.94
C GLU A 250 7.99 2.28 3.10
N LEU A 251 8.32 1.83 4.30
CA LEU A 251 8.69 2.72 5.40
C LEU A 251 10.02 3.44 5.12
N PHE A 252 11.03 2.74 4.59
CA PHE A 252 12.27 3.37 4.13
C PHE A 252 12.02 4.34 2.96
N GLY A 253 11.15 3.99 2.02
CA GLY A 253 10.73 4.89 0.95
C GLY A 253 10.08 6.18 1.45
N LEU A 254 9.22 6.08 2.48
CA LEU A 254 8.61 7.26 3.12
C LEU A 254 9.64 8.09 3.90
N LEU A 255 10.66 7.46 4.50
CA LEU A 255 11.75 8.16 5.17
C LEU A 255 12.60 8.94 4.16
N LEU A 256 12.99 8.29 3.07
CA LEU A 256 13.76 8.89 1.98
C LEU A 256 12.97 10.04 1.33
N ALA A 257 11.70 9.83 1.02
CA ALA A 257 10.85 10.86 0.44
C ALA A 257 10.74 12.12 1.32
N ARG A 258 10.86 11.94 2.63
CA ARG A 258 10.85 13.07 3.57
C ARG A 258 12.16 13.84 3.59
N GLN A 259 13.29 13.16 3.32
CA GLN A 259 14.63 13.77 3.29
C GLN A 259 14.92 14.41 1.93
N THR A 260 14.46 13.79 0.84
CA THR A 260 14.78 14.18 -0.53
C THR A 260 13.68 14.96 -1.25
N GLY A 261 12.46 14.92 -0.73
CA GLY A 261 11.28 15.45 -1.42
C GLY A 261 10.75 14.55 -2.55
N LEU A 262 11.48 13.48 -2.94
CA LEU A 262 11.17 12.60 -4.06
C LEU A 262 10.73 11.20 -3.60
N PRO A 263 9.86 10.48 -4.33
CA PRO A 263 9.34 9.16 -3.95
C PRO A 263 10.31 8.01 -4.26
N LEU A 264 11.51 8.06 -3.68
CA LEU A 264 12.61 7.09 -3.84
C LEU A 264 12.29 5.68 -3.33
#